data_b73e9c8cf50dca9fb3f6ec0271f1e41a
#
_entry.id   b73e9c8cf50dca9fb3f6ec0271f1e41a
#
_cell.length_a   1.000
_cell.length_b   1.000
_cell.length_c   1.000
_cell.angle_alpha   90.00
_cell.angle_beta   90.00
_cell.angle_gamma   90.00
#
_symmetry.space_group_name_H-M   'P 1'
#
loop_
_entity.id
_entity.type
_entity.pdbx_description
1 polymer ?
#
loop_
_entity_poly.entity_id
_entity_poly.type
_entity_poly.pdbx_seq_one_letter_code
_entity_poly.pdbx_strand_id
1 'polypeptide(L)'
;MAYKKEAPRKTQTSKLKKTAYGCQQTWVLMARLLLHFLSAYFVVLYVRVVDGAPISSCSQTPYPEVCNYFIGNYKPTAGVDEIQFPFRDRVLGVTMNQAKRLHLLVSAMDLSSSDERTKLAWADCLELYENTIDLVNRSINSISPAVMFDSQTWLSAAIANQQTCLDGFIDFNPSSDQFQSFPSMSILTSNFSKLLSNSLAINKAAVSATSILSNNQAGGRRLLSNGFPTWVSAADRKLLQSSGAASRADIVVAHDGSGNYKTIAEAVAASVKLRSGTKRFVIYVKAGVYRENVEIKRKMKNIMIIGDGKDATIVTGNKNVQDGSTTFRSATFGKFLSD
;
A
#
# COMPACT_ATOMS: atom_id res chain seq x y z
N MET A 1 83.84 -10.09 -67.78
CA MET A 1 83.72 -10.06 -66.31
C MET A 1 82.67 -9.01 -65.98
N ALA A 2 81.47 -9.45 -65.60
CA ALA A 2 80.34 -8.56 -65.24
C ALA A 2 79.97 -8.81 -63.76
N TYR A 3 80.17 -7.82 -62.88
CA TYR A 3 79.78 -7.88 -61.50
C TYR A 3 78.29 -7.49 -61.31
N LYS A 4 77.48 -8.38 -60.76
CA LYS A 4 76.09 -8.16 -60.49
C LYS A 4 75.95 -7.63 -59.04
N LYS A 5 75.53 -6.39 -58.89
CA LYS A 5 75.24 -5.74 -57.62
C LYS A 5 73.90 -6.20 -57.08
N GLU A 6 73.86 -6.85 -55.89
CA GLU A 6 72.66 -7.16 -55.15
C GLU A 6 72.14 -5.92 -54.42
N ALA A 7 70.83 -5.65 -54.50
CA ALA A 7 70.13 -4.59 -53.80
C ALA A 7 69.66 -5.07 -52.42
N PRO A 8 69.64 -4.18 -51.37
CA PRO A 8 69.39 -4.61 -50.00
C PRO A 8 67.88 -4.85 -49.75
N ARG A 9 67.56 -5.90 -48.99
CA ARG A 9 66.24 -6.25 -48.45
C ARG A 9 65.75 -5.19 -47.44
N LYS A 10 64.88 -4.28 -47.85
CA LYS A 10 64.28 -3.26 -46.91
C LYS A 10 62.76 -3.45 -46.70
N THR A 11 62.13 -4.58 -46.94
CA THR A 11 60.66 -4.67 -46.94
C THR A 11 60.06 -5.56 -45.82
N GLN A 12 60.86 -6.22 -44.98
CA GLN A 12 60.28 -7.11 -43.96
C GLN A 12 60.11 -6.50 -42.56
N THR A 13 60.84 -5.48 -42.20
CA THR A 13 60.78 -4.84 -40.89
C THR A 13 59.63 -3.85 -40.72
N SER A 14 59.07 -3.31 -41.82
CA SER A 14 57.95 -2.33 -41.76
C SER A 14 56.57 -3.01 -41.54
N LYS A 15 56.42 -4.25 -42.02
CA LYS A 15 55.18 -5.04 -41.81
C LYS A 15 55.04 -5.54 -40.39
N LEU A 16 56.15 -5.97 -39.75
CA LEU A 16 56.16 -6.45 -38.34
C LEU A 16 55.86 -5.31 -37.35
N LYS A 17 56.33 -4.10 -37.60
CA LYS A 17 56.04 -2.94 -36.74
C LYS A 17 54.55 -2.50 -36.82
N LYS A 18 53.92 -2.53 -38.03
CA LYS A 18 52.48 -2.20 -38.15
C LYS A 18 51.56 -3.23 -37.47
N THR A 19 51.89 -4.52 -37.48
CA THR A 19 51.12 -5.59 -36.80
C THR A 19 51.28 -5.45 -35.26
N ALA A 20 52.47 -5.12 -34.76
CA ALA A 20 52.68 -4.89 -33.33
C ALA A 20 51.93 -3.66 -32.79
N TYR A 21 51.90 -2.57 -33.54
CA TYR A 21 51.12 -1.38 -33.14
C TYR A 21 49.60 -1.61 -33.19
N GLY A 22 49.09 -2.36 -34.16
CA GLY A 22 47.68 -2.77 -34.24
C GLY A 22 47.26 -3.67 -33.06
N CYS A 23 48.11 -4.63 -32.66
CA CYS A 23 47.85 -5.48 -31.52
C CYS A 23 47.85 -4.71 -30.20
N GLN A 24 48.75 -3.74 -30.03
CA GLN A 24 48.84 -2.92 -28.82
C GLN A 24 47.64 -1.96 -28.68
N GLN A 25 47.11 -1.39 -29.78
CA GLN A 25 45.91 -0.58 -29.76
C GLN A 25 44.65 -1.38 -29.45
N THR A 26 44.53 -2.60 -29.96
CA THR A 26 43.38 -3.49 -29.61
C THR A 26 43.41 -3.89 -28.15
N TRP A 27 44.54 -4.18 -27.55
CA TRP A 27 44.69 -4.47 -26.13
C TRP A 27 44.29 -3.28 -25.24
N VAL A 28 44.68 -2.06 -25.59
CA VAL A 28 44.30 -0.83 -24.86
C VAL A 28 42.80 -0.57 -24.95
N LEU A 29 42.19 -0.80 -26.11
CA LEU A 29 40.74 -0.68 -26.29
C LEU A 29 39.97 -1.72 -25.47
N MET A 30 40.40 -2.99 -25.49
CA MET A 30 39.81 -4.05 -24.71
C MET A 30 39.95 -3.80 -23.19
N ALA A 31 41.10 -3.29 -22.73
CA ALA A 31 41.31 -2.93 -21.32
C ALA A 31 40.42 -1.76 -20.89
N ARG A 32 40.21 -0.75 -21.75
CA ARG A 32 39.27 0.35 -21.49
C ARG A 32 37.83 -0.13 -21.43
N LEU A 33 37.39 -0.98 -22.34
CA LEU A 33 36.05 -1.58 -22.30
C LEU A 33 35.83 -2.41 -21.04
N LEU A 34 36.79 -3.24 -20.67
CA LEU A 34 36.73 -4.02 -19.40
C LEU A 34 36.62 -3.11 -18.16
N LEU A 35 37.37 -2.02 -18.11
CA LEU A 35 37.28 -1.04 -17.03
C LEU A 35 35.90 -0.37 -16.98
N HIS A 36 35.32 -0.03 -18.12
CA HIS A 36 33.96 0.52 -18.15
C HIS A 36 32.90 -0.51 -17.73
N PHE A 37 33.01 -1.77 -18.15
CA PHE A 37 32.12 -2.84 -17.71
C PHE A 37 32.27 -3.11 -16.19
N LEU A 38 33.48 -3.11 -15.67
CA LEU A 38 33.73 -3.27 -14.23
C LEU A 38 33.15 -2.08 -13.45
N SER A 39 33.37 -0.84 -13.91
CA SER A 39 32.81 0.33 -13.25
C SER A 39 31.27 0.34 -13.28
N ALA A 40 30.65 -0.02 -14.41
CA ALA A 40 29.20 -0.16 -14.51
C ALA A 40 28.68 -1.29 -13.61
N TYR A 41 29.39 -2.42 -13.52
CA TYR A 41 29.05 -3.53 -12.63
C TYR A 41 29.15 -3.12 -11.16
N PHE A 42 30.19 -2.38 -10.75
CA PHE A 42 30.34 -1.84 -9.39
C PHE A 42 29.25 -0.81 -9.08
N VAL A 43 28.87 0.06 -10.02
CA VAL A 43 27.75 0.99 -9.83
C VAL A 43 26.44 0.23 -9.64
N VAL A 44 26.17 -0.79 -10.46
CA VAL A 44 24.96 -1.63 -10.32
C VAL A 44 24.96 -2.39 -9.00
N LEU A 45 26.11 -2.94 -8.56
CA LEU A 45 26.24 -3.59 -7.25
C LEU A 45 26.02 -2.59 -6.11
N TYR A 46 26.61 -1.40 -6.19
CA TYR A 46 26.46 -0.36 -5.19
C TYR A 46 25.00 0.08 -5.07
N VAL A 47 24.31 0.31 -6.20
CA VAL A 47 22.88 0.65 -6.21
C VAL A 47 22.06 -0.48 -5.57
N ARG A 48 22.35 -1.76 -5.89
CA ARG A 48 21.62 -2.88 -5.30
C ARG A 48 21.85 -3.05 -3.80
N VAL A 49 23.06 -2.74 -3.31
CA VAL A 49 23.38 -2.80 -1.88
C VAL A 49 22.72 -1.65 -1.13
N VAL A 50 22.64 -0.46 -1.73
CA VAL A 50 21.98 0.71 -1.12
C VAL A 50 20.47 0.53 -1.07
N ASP A 51 19.86 -0.06 -2.10
CA ASP A 51 18.40 -0.34 -2.14
C ASP A 51 17.95 -1.41 -1.14
N GLY A 52 18.85 -2.21 -0.58
CA GLY A 52 18.54 -3.29 0.36
C GLY A 52 18.80 -2.96 1.83
N ALA A 53 19.39 -1.81 2.16
CA ALA A 53 19.68 -1.45 3.54
C ALA A 53 18.45 -0.88 4.25
N PRO A 54 18.20 -1.24 5.54
CA PRO A 54 17.13 -0.63 6.30
C PRO A 54 17.40 0.87 6.53
N ILE A 55 16.37 1.70 6.46
CA ILE A 55 16.47 3.12 6.82
C ILE A 55 16.68 3.23 8.32
N SER A 56 17.76 3.90 8.74
CA SER A 56 18.18 4.05 10.14
C SER A 56 18.21 5.51 10.64
N SER A 57 18.00 6.47 9.75
CA SER A 57 18.04 7.89 10.08
C SER A 57 17.02 8.71 9.27
N CYS A 58 16.64 9.86 9.80
CA CYS A 58 15.71 10.76 9.13
C CYS A 58 16.23 11.30 7.80
N SER A 59 17.53 11.45 7.62
CA SER A 59 18.13 11.92 6.36
C SER A 59 17.87 11.01 5.16
N GLN A 60 17.52 9.76 5.40
CA GLN A 60 17.20 8.77 4.38
C GLN A 60 15.70 8.67 4.06
N THR A 61 14.86 9.45 4.73
CA THR A 61 13.40 9.44 4.54
C THR A 61 12.97 10.44 3.47
N PRO A 62 11.78 10.27 2.84
CA PRO A 62 11.25 11.21 1.85
C PRO A 62 11.09 12.65 2.37
N TYR A 63 10.81 12.82 3.66
CA TYR A 63 10.62 14.12 4.31
C TYR A 63 11.49 14.21 5.57
N PRO A 64 12.80 14.50 5.42
CA PRO A 64 13.75 14.50 6.54
C PRO A 64 13.43 15.53 7.62
N GLU A 65 12.96 16.71 7.24
CA GLU A 65 12.62 17.80 8.15
C GLU A 65 11.47 17.42 9.09
N VAL A 66 10.42 16.77 8.55
CA VAL A 66 9.28 16.29 9.34
C VAL A 66 9.70 15.16 10.26
N CYS A 67 10.51 14.23 9.76
CA CYS A 67 11.06 13.15 10.56
C CYS A 67 11.87 13.70 11.75
N ASN A 68 12.81 14.60 11.52
CA ASN A 68 13.65 15.20 12.57
C ASN A 68 12.82 15.95 13.60
N TYR A 69 11.83 16.74 13.16
CA TYR A 69 10.94 17.47 14.07
C TYR A 69 10.22 16.53 15.05
N PHE A 70 9.64 15.44 14.56
CA PHE A 70 8.88 14.54 15.41
C PHE A 70 9.74 13.58 16.21
N ILE A 71 10.82 13.03 15.65
CA ILE A 71 11.72 12.10 16.33
C ILE A 71 12.54 12.80 17.42
N GLY A 72 13.01 14.04 17.18
CA GLY A 72 13.75 14.81 18.17
C GLY A 72 12.95 15.10 19.43
N ASN A 73 11.63 15.16 19.34
CA ASN A 73 10.71 15.40 20.47
C ASN A 73 10.09 14.12 21.04
N TYR A 74 10.42 12.94 20.51
CA TYR A 74 9.84 11.67 20.94
C TYR A 74 10.57 11.10 22.16
N LYS A 75 9.82 10.91 23.25
CA LYS A 75 10.29 10.18 24.44
C LYS A 75 9.72 8.75 24.37
N PRO A 76 10.55 7.70 24.24
CA PRO A 76 10.07 6.33 24.25
C PRO A 76 9.45 6.00 25.61
N THR A 77 8.35 5.27 25.61
CA THR A 77 7.79 4.64 26.82
C THR A 77 8.77 3.56 27.30
N ALA A 78 9.18 3.60 28.56
CA ALA A 78 10.11 2.65 29.14
C ALA A 78 9.57 1.21 29.05
N GLY A 79 10.41 0.24 28.64
CA GLY A 79 10.12 -1.20 28.72
C GLY A 79 10.14 -1.98 27.41
N VAL A 80 10.80 -1.51 26.35
CA VAL A 80 10.96 -2.27 25.12
C VAL A 80 12.42 -2.66 24.96
N ASP A 81 12.78 -3.82 25.53
CA ASP A 81 14.05 -4.46 25.31
C ASP A 81 14.06 -5.12 23.91
N GLU A 82 15.17 -4.91 23.19
CA GLU A 82 15.54 -5.54 21.92
C GLU A 82 14.55 -5.45 20.75
N ILE A 83 14.45 -4.25 20.19
CA ILE A 83 13.65 -4.00 18.97
C ILE A 83 14.54 -4.26 17.75
N GLN A 84 14.13 -5.20 16.90
CA GLN A 84 14.84 -5.55 15.65
C GLN A 84 15.00 -4.35 14.69
N PHE A 85 14.04 -3.42 14.69
CA PHE A 85 14.05 -2.22 13.87
C PHE A 85 13.74 -0.97 14.71
N PRO A 86 14.63 -0.55 15.59
CA PRO A 86 14.33 0.49 16.59
C PRO A 86 13.95 1.84 15.96
N PHE A 87 14.53 2.19 14.82
CA PHE A 87 14.20 3.43 14.11
C PHE A 87 12.81 3.37 13.49
N ARG A 88 12.44 2.25 12.82
CA ARG A 88 11.12 2.01 12.26
C ARG A 88 10.03 2.12 13.33
N ASP A 89 10.21 1.39 14.42
CA ASP A 89 9.18 1.31 15.46
C ASP A 89 9.02 2.64 16.21
N ARG A 90 10.09 3.40 16.34
CA ARG A 90 10.05 4.77 16.85
C ARG A 90 9.23 5.69 15.94
N VAL A 91 9.46 5.64 14.62
CA VAL A 91 8.70 6.47 13.66
C VAL A 91 7.23 6.06 13.63
N LEU A 92 6.92 4.76 13.65
CA LEU A 92 5.55 4.27 13.74
C LEU A 92 4.86 4.69 15.04
N GLY A 93 5.55 4.66 16.18
CA GLY A 93 5.04 5.14 17.46
C GLY A 93 4.69 6.62 17.44
N VAL A 94 5.56 7.43 16.84
CA VAL A 94 5.30 8.85 16.61
C VAL A 94 4.09 9.06 15.71
N THR A 95 4.02 8.30 14.61
CA THR A 95 2.90 8.33 13.66
C THR A 95 1.57 7.98 14.34
N MET A 96 1.58 6.98 15.21
CA MET A 96 0.43 6.61 16.05
C MET A 96 -0.03 7.76 16.95
N ASN A 97 0.91 8.40 17.63
CA ASN A 97 0.58 9.52 18.51
C ASN A 97 -0.02 10.71 17.74
N GLN A 98 0.48 10.99 16.53
CA GLN A 98 -0.09 12.03 15.68
C GLN A 98 -1.48 11.64 15.15
N ALA A 99 -1.70 10.38 14.76
CA ALA A 99 -3.03 9.90 14.35
C ALA A 99 -4.06 10.08 15.47
N LYS A 100 -3.72 9.70 16.72
CA LYS A 100 -4.57 9.89 17.90
C LYS A 100 -4.84 11.36 18.16
N ARG A 101 -3.82 12.22 18.04
CA ARG A 101 -3.95 13.67 18.26
C ARG A 101 -4.90 14.29 17.23
N LEU A 102 -4.78 13.90 15.94
CA LEU A 102 -5.66 14.39 14.89
C LEU A 102 -7.10 13.92 15.11
N HIS A 103 -7.30 12.68 15.49
CA HIS A 103 -8.63 12.16 15.85
C HIS A 103 -9.27 12.99 16.98
N LEU A 104 -8.52 13.30 18.04
CA LEU A 104 -9.00 14.15 19.14
C LEU A 104 -9.32 15.57 18.66
N LEU A 105 -8.49 16.16 17.82
CA LEU A 105 -8.74 17.50 17.28
C LEU A 105 -10.00 17.54 16.42
N VAL A 106 -10.19 16.54 15.54
CA VAL A 106 -11.40 16.43 14.72
C VAL A 106 -12.62 16.20 15.61
N SER A 107 -12.54 15.37 16.64
CA SER A 107 -13.65 15.11 17.56
C SER A 107 -14.05 16.33 18.39
N ALA A 108 -13.14 17.27 18.61
CA ALA A 108 -13.36 18.50 19.39
C ALA A 108 -13.84 19.68 18.53
N MET A 109 -14.06 19.50 17.23
CA MET A 109 -14.55 20.58 16.36
C MET A 109 -15.99 20.96 16.71
N ASP A 110 -16.24 22.25 16.86
CA ASP A 110 -17.61 22.77 17.00
C ASP A 110 -18.29 22.88 15.63
N LEU A 111 -19.37 22.13 15.46
CA LEU A 111 -20.16 22.07 14.24
C LEU A 111 -21.53 22.73 14.37
N SER A 112 -21.76 23.49 15.44
CA SER A 112 -23.08 24.10 15.72
C SER A 112 -23.55 25.03 14.59
N SER A 113 -22.62 25.75 13.96
CA SER A 113 -22.87 26.67 12.84
C SER A 113 -22.62 26.05 11.45
N SER A 114 -22.22 24.78 11.39
CA SER A 114 -21.84 24.12 10.13
C SER A 114 -23.04 23.56 9.38
N ASP A 115 -22.96 23.54 8.05
CA ASP A 115 -23.94 22.90 7.18
C ASP A 115 -23.87 21.34 7.28
N GLU A 116 -24.89 20.68 6.74
CA GLU A 116 -24.98 19.21 6.80
C GLU A 116 -23.84 18.51 6.03
N ARG A 117 -23.33 19.12 4.95
CA ARG A 117 -22.22 18.58 4.16
C ARG A 117 -20.92 18.59 4.96
N THR A 118 -20.64 19.69 5.65
CA THR A 118 -19.49 19.80 6.56
C THR A 118 -19.60 18.79 7.71
N LYS A 119 -20.79 18.56 8.26
CA LYS A 119 -21.01 17.53 9.29
C LYS A 119 -20.76 16.12 8.76
N LEU A 120 -21.14 15.82 7.52
CA LEU A 120 -20.84 14.54 6.87
C LEU A 120 -19.35 14.34 6.68
N ALA A 121 -18.64 15.35 6.13
CA ALA A 121 -17.19 15.29 5.97
C ALA A 121 -16.45 15.10 7.29
N TRP A 122 -16.92 15.78 8.34
CA TRP A 122 -16.40 15.60 9.70
C TRP A 122 -16.61 14.17 10.22
N ALA A 123 -17.82 13.62 10.06
CA ALA A 123 -18.11 12.26 10.49
C ALA A 123 -17.25 11.22 9.75
N ASP A 124 -17.01 11.44 8.45
CA ASP A 124 -16.11 10.61 7.65
C ASP A 124 -14.67 10.69 8.14
N CYS A 125 -14.18 11.89 8.46
CA CYS A 125 -12.84 12.07 9.01
C CYS A 125 -12.65 11.35 10.35
N LEU A 126 -13.64 11.40 11.25
CA LEU A 126 -13.57 10.64 12.50
C LEU A 126 -13.40 9.15 12.25
N GLU A 127 -14.22 8.59 11.39
CA GLU A 127 -14.15 7.17 11.04
C GLU A 127 -12.82 6.80 10.34
N LEU A 128 -12.34 7.65 9.44
CA LEU A 128 -11.07 7.46 8.74
C LEU A 128 -9.86 7.54 9.69
N TYR A 129 -9.87 8.43 10.68
CA TYR A 129 -8.80 8.47 11.68
C TYR A 129 -8.85 7.30 12.66
N GLU A 130 -10.03 6.84 13.08
CA GLU A 130 -10.14 5.59 13.84
C GLU A 130 -9.55 4.41 13.07
N ASN A 131 -9.86 4.31 11.78
CA ASN A 131 -9.30 3.28 10.91
C ASN A 131 -7.77 3.43 10.79
N THR A 132 -7.27 4.65 10.61
CA THR A 132 -5.84 4.94 10.52
C THR A 132 -5.10 4.53 11.79
N ILE A 133 -5.65 4.80 12.97
CA ILE A 133 -5.08 4.38 14.25
C ILE A 133 -4.92 2.85 14.30
N ASP A 134 -5.93 2.10 13.87
CA ASP A 134 -5.86 0.64 13.80
C ASP A 134 -4.79 0.14 12.83
N LEU A 135 -4.74 0.71 11.61
CA LEU A 135 -3.78 0.33 10.58
C LEU A 135 -2.34 0.57 11.03
N VAL A 136 -2.07 1.70 11.67
CA VAL A 136 -0.75 2.01 12.23
C VAL A 136 -0.44 1.09 13.42
N ASN A 137 -1.42 0.79 14.28
CA ASN A 137 -1.24 -0.13 15.41
C ASN A 137 -0.85 -1.55 14.96
N ARG A 138 -1.49 -2.06 13.92
CA ARG A 138 -1.10 -3.34 13.29
C ARG A 138 0.31 -3.29 12.73
N SER A 139 0.70 -2.16 12.15
CA SER A 139 2.02 -1.98 11.58
C SER A 139 3.12 -1.97 12.65
N ILE A 140 2.86 -1.43 13.84
CA ILE A 140 3.79 -1.45 14.98
C ILE A 140 3.98 -2.87 15.49
N ASN A 141 2.89 -3.63 15.67
CA ASN A 141 2.92 -4.98 16.23
C ASN A 141 3.41 -6.06 15.25
N SER A 142 3.92 -5.64 14.09
CA SER A 142 4.38 -6.53 13.02
C SER A 142 5.81 -6.99 13.27
N ILE A 143 5.99 -8.15 13.90
CA ILE A 143 7.30 -8.71 14.20
C ILE A 143 7.76 -9.71 13.13
N SER A 144 6.85 -10.43 12.48
CA SER A 144 7.20 -11.40 11.43
C SER A 144 7.36 -10.75 10.05
N PRO A 145 8.25 -11.26 9.17
CA PRO A 145 8.44 -10.73 7.81
C PRO A 145 7.15 -10.69 6.99
N ALA A 146 6.26 -11.69 7.13
CA ALA A 146 5.00 -11.74 6.42
C ALA A 146 4.08 -10.58 6.84
N VAL A 147 3.96 -10.32 8.14
CA VAL A 147 3.12 -9.25 8.68
C VAL A 147 3.73 -7.87 8.41
N MET A 148 5.07 -7.76 8.35
CA MET A 148 5.74 -6.54 7.88
C MET A 148 5.42 -6.21 6.43
N PHE A 149 5.24 -7.25 5.58
CA PHE A 149 4.78 -7.07 4.21
C PHE A 149 3.34 -6.51 4.17
N ASP A 150 2.44 -7.03 5.00
CA ASP A 150 1.06 -6.53 5.13
C ASP A 150 1.04 -5.08 5.61
N SER A 151 2.02 -4.65 6.42
CA SER A 151 2.16 -3.26 6.87
C SER A 151 2.30 -2.26 5.72
N GLN A 152 2.81 -2.68 4.55
CA GLN A 152 2.82 -1.82 3.36
C GLN A 152 1.40 -1.46 2.93
N THR A 153 0.51 -2.44 2.92
CA THR A 153 -0.90 -2.24 2.59
C THR A 153 -1.59 -1.37 3.64
N TRP A 154 -1.36 -1.64 4.93
CA TRP A 154 -1.97 -0.88 6.02
C TRP A 154 -1.51 0.59 6.04
N LEU A 155 -0.22 0.85 5.88
CA LEU A 155 0.30 2.21 5.82
C LEU A 155 -0.14 2.95 4.55
N SER A 156 -0.25 2.26 3.42
CA SER A 156 -0.82 2.84 2.19
C SER A 156 -2.28 3.21 2.36
N ALA A 157 -3.07 2.36 3.02
CA ALA A 157 -4.46 2.65 3.35
C ALA A 157 -4.58 3.83 4.35
N ALA A 158 -3.67 3.96 5.30
CA ALA A 158 -3.62 5.10 6.23
C ALA A 158 -3.37 6.43 5.49
N ILE A 159 -2.51 6.42 4.45
CA ILE A 159 -2.28 7.59 3.58
C ILE A 159 -3.57 7.93 2.81
N ALA A 160 -4.24 6.92 2.25
CA ALA A 160 -5.50 7.12 1.53
C ALA A 160 -6.59 7.67 2.44
N ASN A 161 -6.71 7.17 3.68
CA ASN A 161 -7.65 7.69 4.67
C ASN A 161 -7.41 9.17 4.98
N GLN A 162 -6.15 9.55 5.16
CA GLN A 162 -5.75 10.95 5.39
C GLN A 162 -6.18 11.84 4.22
N GLN A 163 -5.92 11.42 2.99
CA GLN A 163 -6.30 12.17 1.80
C GLN A 163 -7.82 12.27 1.66
N THR A 164 -8.53 11.16 1.84
CA THR A 164 -10.00 11.11 1.76
C THR A 164 -10.67 12.03 2.78
N CYS A 165 -10.13 12.10 4.01
CA CYS A 165 -10.62 13.05 5.01
C CYS A 165 -10.47 14.51 4.53
N LEU A 166 -9.32 14.87 3.96
CA LEU A 166 -9.09 16.22 3.45
C LEU A 166 -10.00 16.56 2.27
N ASP A 167 -10.11 15.62 1.32
CA ASP A 167 -10.93 15.78 0.12
C ASP A 167 -12.41 15.98 0.47
N GLY A 168 -12.92 15.31 1.51
CA GLY A 168 -14.29 15.47 1.97
C GLY A 168 -14.66 16.91 2.36
N PHE A 169 -13.74 17.66 2.93
CA PHE A 169 -13.96 19.09 3.21
C PHE A 169 -13.79 19.96 1.96
N ILE A 170 -12.84 19.63 1.08
CA ILE A 170 -12.56 20.39 -0.15
C ILE A 170 -13.72 20.24 -1.15
N ASP A 171 -14.25 19.03 -1.30
CA ASP A 171 -15.33 18.72 -2.26
C ASP A 171 -16.60 19.56 -2.03
N PHE A 172 -16.91 19.88 -0.77
CA PHE A 172 -18.12 20.62 -0.43
C PHE A 172 -17.96 22.12 -0.44
N ASN A 173 -16.75 22.64 -0.19
CA ASN A 173 -16.54 24.08 -0.16
C ASN A 173 -15.09 24.45 -0.53
N PRO A 174 -14.75 24.47 -1.84
CA PRO A 174 -13.42 24.79 -2.29
C PRO A 174 -12.96 26.22 -1.97
N SER A 175 -13.89 27.11 -1.66
CA SER A 175 -13.65 28.52 -1.32
C SER A 175 -13.88 28.84 0.18
N SER A 176 -14.21 27.85 1.01
CA SER A 176 -14.51 28.16 2.41
C SER A 176 -13.25 28.38 3.21
N ASP A 177 -13.21 29.56 3.81
CA ASP A 177 -12.32 29.88 4.92
C ASP A 177 -12.56 28.98 6.16
N GLN A 178 -13.57 28.11 6.15
CA GLN A 178 -13.87 27.23 7.30
C GLN A 178 -12.75 26.20 7.56
N PHE A 179 -12.15 25.64 6.52
CA PHE A 179 -10.95 24.81 6.72
C PHE A 179 -9.73 25.66 7.10
N GLN A 180 -9.65 26.90 6.59
CA GLN A 180 -8.66 27.89 6.99
C GLN A 180 -8.93 28.47 8.38
N SER A 181 -10.17 28.43 8.85
CA SER A 181 -10.54 28.81 10.23
C SER A 181 -9.93 27.87 11.29
N PHE A 182 -9.39 26.71 10.84
CA PHE A 182 -8.60 25.81 11.67
C PHE A 182 -7.13 25.75 11.18
N PRO A 183 -6.33 26.85 11.31
CA PRO A 183 -4.95 26.89 10.81
C PRO A 183 -4.08 25.75 11.38
N SER A 184 -4.35 25.36 12.62
CA SER A 184 -3.68 24.23 13.27
C SER A 184 -3.96 22.89 12.57
N MET A 185 -5.15 22.72 12.00
CA MET A 185 -5.50 21.49 11.25
C MET A 185 -4.74 21.39 9.93
N SER A 186 -4.64 22.47 9.16
CA SER A 186 -3.90 22.47 7.89
C SER A 186 -2.43 22.08 8.07
N ILE A 187 -1.76 22.65 9.07
CA ILE A 187 -0.35 22.33 9.37
C ILE A 187 -0.21 20.88 9.88
N LEU A 188 -1.08 20.46 10.78
CA LEU A 188 -1.03 19.13 11.38
C LEU A 188 -1.32 18.05 10.33
N THR A 189 -2.30 18.26 9.46
CA THR A 189 -2.66 17.30 8.41
C THR A 189 -1.57 17.19 7.34
N SER A 190 -0.96 18.31 6.92
CA SER A 190 0.15 18.30 5.98
C SER A 190 1.37 17.55 6.53
N ASN A 191 1.76 17.80 7.77
CA ASN A 191 2.87 17.11 8.42
C ASN A 191 2.56 15.62 8.67
N PHE A 192 1.31 15.28 8.95
CA PHE A 192 0.89 13.91 9.16
C PHE A 192 0.96 13.08 7.87
N SER A 193 0.54 13.61 6.72
CA SER A 193 0.71 12.97 5.42
C SER A 193 2.18 12.66 5.12
N LYS A 194 3.07 13.61 5.39
CA LYS A 194 4.52 13.43 5.24
C LYS A 194 5.08 12.37 6.20
N LEU A 195 4.59 12.34 7.44
CA LEU A 195 4.99 11.36 8.44
C LEU A 195 4.53 9.94 8.07
N LEU A 196 3.32 9.77 7.54
CA LEU A 196 2.83 8.50 7.00
C LEU A 196 3.68 8.04 5.82
N SER A 197 4.05 8.96 4.92
CA SER A 197 4.92 8.65 3.78
C SER A 197 6.31 8.20 4.24
N ASN A 198 6.89 8.84 5.26
CA ASN A 198 8.13 8.41 5.89
C ASN A 198 7.99 7.01 6.49
N SER A 199 6.90 6.74 7.22
CA SER A 199 6.62 5.43 7.82
C SER A 199 6.53 4.32 6.76
N LEU A 200 5.86 4.60 5.64
CA LEU A 200 5.76 3.68 4.51
C LEU A 200 7.12 3.37 3.88
N ALA A 201 7.94 4.39 3.64
CA ALA A 201 9.28 4.24 3.07
C ALA A 201 10.22 3.44 3.99
N ILE A 202 10.20 3.74 5.29
CA ILE A 202 11.01 3.02 6.30
C ILE A 202 10.57 1.56 6.39
N ASN A 203 9.26 1.29 6.41
CA ASN A 203 8.76 -0.08 6.44
C ASN A 203 9.12 -0.84 5.16
N LYS A 204 9.05 -0.22 3.98
CA LYS A 204 9.48 -0.81 2.71
C LYS A 204 10.95 -1.23 2.76
N ALA A 205 11.83 -0.37 3.25
CA ALA A 205 13.25 -0.67 3.38
C ALA A 205 13.51 -1.81 4.37
N ALA A 206 12.78 -1.87 5.50
CA ALA A 206 12.88 -2.97 6.46
C ALA A 206 12.44 -4.31 5.86
N VAL A 207 11.34 -4.35 5.10
CA VAL A 207 10.87 -5.55 4.38
C VAL A 207 11.92 -6.02 3.36
N SER A 208 12.52 -5.10 2.62
CA SER A 208 13.57 -5.43 1.64
C SER A 208 14.80 -6.03 2.31
N ALA A 209 15.24 -5.48 3.43
CA ALA A 209 16.39 -5.99 4.21
C ALA A 209 16.13 -7.41 4.74
N THR A 210 14.93 -7.69 5.25
CA THR A 210 14.58 -9.04 5.75
C THR A 210 14.46 -10.06 4.63
N SER A 211 13.98 -9.69 3.44
CA SER A 211 13.88 -10.60 2.31
C SER A 211 15.25 -11.02 1.76
N ILE A 212 16.25 -10.15 1.82
CA ILE A 212 17.62 -10.44 1.42
C ILE A 212 18.28 -11.45 2.40
N LEU A 213 18.03 -11.26 3.70
CA LEU A 213 18.60 -12.14 4.74
C LEU A 213 17.98 -13.54 4.76
N SER A 214 16.74 -13.69 4.32
CA SER A 214 16.02 -14.97 4.41
C SER A 214 16.31 -15.93 3.26
N ASN A 215 17.11 -15.58 2.26
CA ASN A 215 17.43 -16.39 1.06
C ASN A 215 16.18 -17.04 0.41
N ASN A 216 14.99 -16.68 0.89
CA ASN A 216 13.74 -17.07 0.31
C ASN A 216 13.54 -16.14 -0.87
N GLN A 217 13.75 -16.65 -2.06
CA GLN A 217 13.19 -16.06 -3.26
C GLN A 217 11.76 -15.62 -2.93
N ALA A 218 11.59 -14.33 -2.67
CA ALA A 218 10.32 -13.67 -2.85
C ALA A 218 10.04 -13.83 -4.35
N GLY A 219 9.53 -15.01 -4.67
CA GLY A 219 9.21 -15.41 -6.02
C GLY A 219 8.35 -14.32 -6.58
N GLY A 220 8.73 -13.82 -7.74
CA GLY A 220 7.95 -12.85 -8.49
C GLY A 220 6.49 -13.27 -8.43
N ARG A 221 5.62 -12.30 -8.32
CA ARG A 221 4.16 -12.34 -8.28
C ARG A 221 3.54 -13.67 -8.71
N ARG A 222 3.52 -14.65 -7.84
CA ARG A 222 2.61 -15.79 -7.98
C ARG A 222 1.23 -15.29 -7.58
N LEU A 223 0.63 -14.49 -8.45
CA LEU A 223 -0.68 -13.90 -8.22
C LEU A 223 -1.77 -14.96 -8.12
N LEU A 224 -1.57 -16.11 -8.77
CA LEU A 224 -2.58 -17.14 -8.85
C LEU A 224 -1.95 -18.54 -8.64
N SER A 225 -2.52 -19.32 -7.75
CA SER A 225 -2.36 -20.77 -7.69
C SER A 225 -3.70 -21.38 -8.05
N ASN A 226 -3.74 -22.17 -9.16
CA ASN A 226 -4.98 -22.76 -9.69
C ASN A 226 -6.10 -21.72 -9.95
N GLY A 227 -5.75 -20.54 -10.49
CA GLY A 227 -6.71 -19.47 -10.79
C GLY A 227 -7.10 -18.60 -9.61
N PHE A 228 -6.60 -18.85 -8.41
CA PHE A 228 -6.89 -18.05 -7.21
C PHE A 228 -5.63 -17.43 -6.62
N PRO A 229 -5.74 -16.23 -6.02
CA PRO A 229 -4.66 -15.66 -5.21
C PRO A 229 -4.23 -16.62 -4.09
N THR A 230 -2.94 -16.63 -3.77
CA THR A 230 -2.36 -17.54 -2.75
C THR A 230 -2.93 -17.33 -1.35
N TRP A 231 -3.42 -16.13 -1.05
CA TRP A 231 -4.05 -15.79 0.23
C TRP A 231 -5.46 -16.35 0.41
N VAL A 232 -6.11 -16.81 -0.67
CA VAL A 232 -7.44 -17.45 -0.57
C VAL A 232 -7.27 -18.85 0.00
N SER A 233 -7.94 -19.14 1.11
CA SER A 233 -7.85 -20.44 1.79
C SER A 233 -8.36 -21.58 0.90
N ALA A 234 -7.90 -22.81 1.13
CA ALA A 234 -8.38 -23.98 0.40
C ALA A 234 -9.91 -24.21 0.57
N ALA A 235 -10.44 -23.88 1.75
CA ALA A 235 -11.88 -23.97 2.03
C ALA A 235 -12.66 -22.92 1.21
N ASP A 236 -12.18 -21.68 1.16
CA ASP A 236 -12.82 -20.62 0.38
C ASP A 236 -12.74 -20.92 -1.12
N ARG A 237 -11.58 -21.44 -1.61
CA ARG A 237 -11.44 -21.87 -3.02
C ARG A 237 -12.45 -22.96 -3.39
N LYS A 238 -12.62 -23.96 -2.52
CA LYS A 238 -13.59 -25.04 -2.73
C LYS A 238 -15.03 -24.51 -2.78
N LEU A 239 -15.35 -23.52 -1.95
CA LEU A 239 -16.65 -22.88 -1.94
C LEU A 239 -16.90 -22.10 -3.24
N LEU A 240 -15.92 -21.28 -3.69
CA LEU A 240 -16.01 -20.49 -4.91
C LEU A 240 -16.07 -21.34 -6.20
N GLN A 241 -15.47 -22.52 -6.20
CA GLN A 241 -15.48 -23.46 -7.33
C GLN A 241 -16.72 -24.35 -7.37
N SER A 242 -17.49 -24.41 -6.29
CA SER A 242 -18.63 -25.32 -6.21
C SER A 242 -19.86 -24.73 -6.88
N SER A 243 -20.49 -25.50 -7.78
CA SER A 243 -21.82 -25.18 -8.31
C SER A 243 -22.95 -25.14 -7.26
N GLY A 244 -22.63 -25.48 -6.01
CA GLY A 244 -23.52 -25.48 -4.86
C GLY A 244 -23.25 -24.34 -3.86
N ALA A 245 -22.69 -23.21 -4.27
CA ALA A 245 -22.45 -22.08 -3.39
C ALA A 245 -23.73 -21.59 -2.68
N ALA A 246 -24.85 -21.57 -3.41
CA ALA A 246 -26.17 -21.22 -2.87
C ALA A 246 -26.61 -22.13 -1.72
N SER A 247 -26.38 -23.45 -1.82
CA SER A 247 -26.78 -24.43 -0.79
C SER A 247 -25.92 -24.42 0.47
N ARG A 248 -24.77 -23.72 0.42
CA ARG A 248 -23.81 -23.59 1.54
C ARG A 248 -23.80 -22.20 2.12
N ALA A 249 -24.62 -21.30 1.58
CA ALA A 249 -24.73 -19.94 2.07
C ALA A 249 -25.53 -19.90 3.37
N ASP A 250 -25.11 -19.03 4.29
CA ASP A 250 -25.87 -18.75 5.52
C ASP A 250 -27.10 -17.89 5.20
N ILE A 251 -27.00 -17.04 4.18
CA ILE A 251 -28.09 -16.16 3.67
C ILE A 251 -28.07 -16.19 2.15
N VAL A 252 -29.27 -16.21 1.56
CA VAL A 252 -29.49 -16.03 0.12
C VAL A 252 -30.21 -14.70 -0.12
N VAL A 253 -29.64 -13.88 -0.98
CA VAL A 253 -30.26 -12.63 -1.47
C VAL A 253 -30.82 -12.88 -2.86
N ALA A 254 -32.08 -12.51 -3.07
CA ALA A 254 -32.74 -12.60 -4.36
C ALA A 254 -33.72 -11.46 -4.54
N HIS A 255 -33.55 -10.69 -5.61
CA HIS A 255 -34.39 -9.52 -5.91
C HIS A 255 -35.86 -9.89 -6.10
N ASP A 256 -36.13 -11.08 -6.64
CA ASP A 256 -37.46 -11.62 -6.86
C ASP A 256 -38.17 -12.11 -5.59
N GLY A 257 -37.51 -12.07 -4.45
CA GLY A 257 -38.00 -12.53 -3.16
C GLY A 257 -37.89 -14.03 -2.92
N SER A 258 -37.23 -14.78 -3.80
CA SER A 258 -36.98 -16.23 -3.61
C SER A 258 -35.84 -16.52 -2.66
N GLY A 259 -35.21 -15.50 -2.06
CA GLY A 259 -34.15 -15.60 -1.05
C GLY A 259 -34.65 -15.18 0.34
N ASN A 260 -33.72 -15.15 1.30
CA ASN A 260 -33.99 -14.67 2.66
C ASN A 260 -34.18 -13.15 2.72
N TYR A 261 -33.47 -12.42 1.84
CA TYR A 261 -33.51 -10.96 1.73
C TYR A 261 -33.59 -10.53 0.26
N LYS A 262 -34.16 -9.35 0.02
CA LYS A 262 -34.27 -8.77 -1.33
C LYS A 262 -33.08 -7.88 -1.70
N THR A 263 -32.36 -7.35 -0.69
CA THR A 263 -31.23 -6.45 -0.88
C THR A 263 -29.96 -7.01 -0.22
N ILE A 264 -28.81 -6.66 -0.76
CA ILE A 264 -27.51 -7.03 -0.21
C ILE A 264 -27.27 -6.29 1.11
N ALA A 265 -27.68 -5.02 1.19
CA ALA A 265 -27.53 -4.20 2.39
C ALA A 265 -28.27 -4.80 3.60
N GLU A 266 -29.51 -5.29 3.41
CA GLU A 266 -30.27 -5.99 4.46
C GLU A 266 -29.58 -7.28 4.92
N ALA A 267 -29.06 -8.08 3.97
CA ALA A 267 -28.33 -9.31 4.28
C ALA A 267 -27.03 -9.04 5.05
N VAL A 268 -26.29 -8.00 4.64
CA VAL A 268 -25.08 -7.55 5.35
C VAL A 268 -25.43 -7.09 6.77
N ALA A 269 -26.47 -6.30 6.95
CA ALA A 269 -26.92 -5.87 8.29
C ALA A 269 -27.37 -7.05 9.15
N ALA A 270 -28.07 -8.02 8.60
CA ALA A 270 -28.51 -9.23 9.29
C ALA A 270 -27.35 -10.14 9.70
N SER A 271 -26.28 -10.17 8.90
CA SER A 271 -25.09 -10.99 9.20
C SER A 271 -24.48 -10.68 10.58
N VAL A 272 -24.58 -9.43 11.06
CA VAL A 272 -24.07 -9.03 12.37
C VAL A 272 -24.77 -9.76 13.52
N LYS A 273 -26.07 -10.00 13.36
CA LYS A 273 -26.89 -10.66 14.38
C LYS A 273 -26.85 -12.19 14.27
N LEU A 274 -26.77 -12.70 13.04
CA LEU A 274 -26.86 -14.13 12.75
C LEU A 274 -25.53 -14.86 12.85
N ARG A 275 -24.42 -14.12 12.75
CA ARG A 275 -23.08 -14.68 12.80
C ARG A 275 -22.73 -15.19 14.19
N SER A 276 -22.23 -16.42 14.26
CA SER A 276 -21.73 -17.05 15.49
C SER A 276 -20.23 -17.33 15.37
N GLY A 277 -19.45 -16.84 16.34
CA GLY A 277 -18.02 -17.11 16.46
C GLY A 277 -17.17 -16.51 15.32
N THR A 278 -16.07 -17.19 15.00
CA THR A 278 -15.05 -16.75 14.02
C THR A 278 -15.24 -17.36 12.63
N LYS A 279 -16.28 -18.17 12.42
CA LYS A 279 -16.55 -18.77 11.12
C LYS A 279 -16.86 -17.69 10.07
N ARG A 280 -16.50 -17.98 8.81
CA ARG A 280 -16.89 -17.17 7.68
C ARG A 280 -18.41 -17.24 7.48
N PHE A 281 -19.03 -16.06 7.41
CA PHE A 281 -20.46 -15.92 7.10
C PHE A 281 -20.63 -15.70 5.61
N VAL A 282 -21.36 -16.57 4.94
CA VAL A 282 -21.49 -16.59 3.48
C VAL A 282 -22.85 -16.04 3.07
N ILE A 283 -22.83 -14.98 2.29
CA ILE A 283 -24.01 -14.36 1.66
C ILE A 283 -23.95 -14.70 0.18
N TYR A 284 -24.93 -15.45 -0.31
CA TYR A 284 -25.07 -15.75 -1.73
C TYR A 284 -26.06 -14.80 -2.37
N VAL A 285 -25.67 -14.14 -3.47
CA VAL A 285 -26.46 -13.15 -4.17
C VAL A 285 -26.80 -13.70 -5.55
N LYS A 286 -28.10 -14.04 -5.76
CA LYS A 286 -28.59 -14.53 -7.04
C LYS A 286 -28.40 -13.52 -8.16
N ALA A 287 -28.44 -13.99 -9.39
CA ALA A 287 -28.44 -13.15 -10.59
C ALA A 287 -29.50 -12.06 -10.50
N GLY A 288 -29.16 -10.85 -10.89
CA GLY A 288 -30.04 -9.68 -10.86
C GLY A 288 -29.28 -8.37 -10.79
N VAL A 289 -30.01 -7.27 -10.97
CA VAL A 289 -29.49 -5.91 -10.83
C VAL A 289 -29.94 -5.32 -9.50
N TYR A 290 -29.00 -5.13 -8.59
CA TYR A 290 -29.20 -4.56 -7.26
C TYR A 290 -28.79 -3.09 -7.27
N ARG A 291 -29.82 -2.20 -7.26
CA ARG A 291 -29.61 -0.74 -7.26
C ARG A 291 -29.53 -0.25 -5.83
N GLU A 292 -28.34 -0.36 -5.23
CA GLU A 292 -28.10 -0.01 -3.84
C GLU A 292 -26.62 0.36 -3.61
N ASN A 293 -26.37 1.14 -2.57
CA ASN A 293 -25.02 1.37 -2.06
C ASN A 293 -24.80 0.44 -0.86
N VAL A 294 -23.93 -0.52 -1.01
CA VAL A 294 -23.64 -1.52 0.01
C VAL A 294 -22.44 -1.05 0.86
N GLU A 295 -22.65 -0.95 2.15
CA GLU A 295 -21.62 -0.56 3.11
C GLU A 295 -21.34 -1.69 4.09
N ILE A 296 -20.08 -2.20 4.10
CA ILE A 296 -19.61 -3.18 5.08
C ILE A 296 -18.79 -2.44 6.14
N LYS A 297 -19.42 -2.24 7.31
CA LYS A 297 -18.79 -1.53 8.42
C LYS A 297 -17.65 -2.32 9.05
N ARG A 298 -16.70 -1.62 9.67
CA ARG A 298 -15.52 -2.17 10.30
C ARG A 298 -15.78 -3.34 11.29
N LYS A 299 -16.90 -3.31 12.00
CA LYS A 299 -17.32 -4.38 12.92
C LYS A 299 -17.82 -5.64 12.21
N MET A 300 -18.11 -5.58 10.90
CA MET A 300 -18.64 -6.68 10.10
C MET A 300 -17.48 -7.50 9.52
N LYS A 301 -16.89 -8.36 10.35
CA LYS A 301 -15.74 -9.20 9.98
C LYS A 301 -16.18 -10.55 9.39
N ASN A 302 -15.30 -11.22 8.66
CA ASN A 302 -15.48 -12.59 8.17
C ASN A 302 -16.73 -12.80 7.29
N ILE A 303 -17.15 -11.78 6.54
CA ILE A 303 -18.22 -11.89 5.56
C ILE A 303 -17.64 -12.28 4.21
N MET A 304 -18.28 -13.23 3.54
CA MET A 304 -18.00 -13.61 2.16
C MET A 304 -19.27 -13.40 1.33
N ILE A 305 -19.19 -12.63 0.26
CA ILE A 305 -20.30 -12.40 -0.66
C ILE A 305 -19.95 -13.09 -1.97
N ILE A 306 -20.86 -13.92 -2.46
CA ILE A 306 -20.71 -14.70 -3.69
C ILE A 306 -21.91 -14.40 -4.59
N GLY A 307 -21.64 -13.97 -5.81
CA GLY A 307 -22.65 -13.80 -6.86
C GLY A 307 -22.66 -14.94 -7.87
N ASP A 308 -23.65 -14.98 -8.74
CA ASP A 308 -23.79 -15.95 -9.84
C ASP A 308 -22.74 -15.73 -10.95
N GLY A 309 -22.09 -14.59 -10.98
CA GLY A 309 -21.04 -14.26 -11.94
C GLY A 309 -20.96 -12.78 -12.25
N LYS A 310 -19.87 -12.41 -12.93
CA LYS A 310 -19.55 -11.01 -13.26
C LYS A 310 -20.66 -10.29 -14.04
N ASP A 311 -21.31 -10.98 -14.96
CA ASP A 311 -22.33 -10.38 -15.82
C ASP A 311 -23.75 -10.75 -15.37
N ALA A 312 -23.90 -11.58 -14.34
CA ALA A 312 -25.16 -12.07 -13.82
C ALA A 312 -25.61 -11.33 -12.55
N THR A 313 -24.68 -11.08 -11.61
CA THR A 313 -24.97 -10.34 -10.37
C THR A 313 -24.34 -8.94 -10.46
N ILE A 314 -25.16 -7.93 -10.63
CA ILE A 314 -24.73 -6.55 -10.87
C ILE A 314 -25.18 -5.68 -9.69
N VAL A 315 -24.23 -5.02 -9.03
CA VAL A 315 -24.50 -4.00 -8.01
C VAL A 315 -24.23 -2.64 -8.60
N THR A 316 -25.19 -1.72 -8.53
CA THR A 316 -25.07 -0.38 -9.11
C THR A 316 -25.64 0.68 -8.18
N GLY A 317 -25.00 1.85 -8.13
CA GLY A 317 -25.43 3.02 -7.38
C GLY A 317 -25.04 4.29 -8.12
N ASN A 318 -25.68 5.41 -7.77
CA ASN A 318 -25.48 6.70 -8.43
C ASN A 318 -25.19 7.86 -7.44
N LYS A 319 -24.90 7.57 -6.19
CA LYS A 319 -24.53 8.63 -5.25
C LYS A 319 -23.28 9.36 -5.71
N ASN A 320 -23.28 10.67 -5.59
CA ASN A 320 -22.16 11.54 -5.95
C ASN A 320 -22.12 12.79 -5.05
N VAL A 321 -21.06 13.59 -5.19
CA VAL A 321 -20.86 14.80 -4.37
C VAL A 321 -21.91 15.87 -4.68
N GLN A 322 -22.37 15.98 -5.92
CA GLN A 322 -23.40 16.98 -6.30
C GLN A 322 -24.73 16.70 -5.62
N ASP A 323 -25.06 15.42 -5.40
CA ASP A 323 -26.28 15.00 -4.69
C ASP A 323 -26.13 15.11 -3.15
N GLY A 324 -25.02 15.67 -2.65
CA GLY A 324 -24.79 15.90 -1.23
C GLY A 324 -24.10 14.74 -0.50
N SER A 325 -23.63 13.71 -1.22
CA SER A 325 -22.82 12.64 -0.63
C SER A 325 -21.34 13.07 -0.59
N THR A 326 -20.59 12.63 0.39
CA THR A 326 -19.13 12.76 0.31
C THR A 326 -18.57 11.76 -0.70
N THR A 327 -17.38 12.02 -1.26
CA THR A 327 -16.65 11.06 -2.11
C THR A 327 -16.53 9.70 -1.41
N PHE A 328 -16.24 9.70 -0.11
CA PHE A 328 -16.14 8.51 0.71
C PHE A 328 -17.45 7.69 0.77
N ARG A 329 -18.62 8.34 0.90
CA ARG A 329 -19.93 7.69 0.98
C ARG A 329 -20.60 7.47 -0.37
N SER A 330 -20.00 7.93 -1.47
CA SER A 330 -20.54 7.75 -2.81
C SER A 330 -20.25 6.36 -3.41
N ALA A 331 -19.37 5.58 -2.81
CA ALA A 331 -19.01 4.25 -3.28
C ALA A 331 -20.24 3.35 -3.40
N THR A 332 -20.41 2.70 -4.56
CA THR A 332 -21.47 1.70 -4.77
C THR A 332 -21.30 0.50 -3.83
N PHE A 333 -20.07 0.10 -3.59
CA PHE A 333 -19.72 -0.97 -2.66
C PHE A 333 -18.50 -0.52 -1.82
N GLY A 334 -18.74 -0.17 -0.57
CA GLY A 334 -17.75 0.28 0.37
C GLY A 334 -17.44 -0.77 1.42
N LYS A 335 -16.16 -1.04 1.66
CA LYS A 335 -15.69 -1.90 2.76
C LYS A 335 -14.64 -1.17 3.58
N PHE A 336 -14.92 -0.99 4.87
CA PHE A 336 -13.90 -0.54 5.81
C PHE A 336 -12.95 -1.70 6.14
N LEU A 337 -11.64 -1.45 6.07
CA LEU A 337 -10.64 -2.47 6.36
C LEU A 337 -10.78 -2.95 7.81
N SER A 338 -11.22 -4.16 7.95
CA SER A 338 -11.15 -4.97 9.18
C SER A 338 -10.37 -6.24 8.85
N ASP A 339 -9.77 -6.87 9.83
CA ASP A 339 -8.96 -8.09 9.65
C ASP A 339 -9.54 -9.09 8.69
#